data_6458e0909cb9977731c1bf4301558a61
#
_entry.id   6458e0909cb9977731c1bf4301558a61
#
_cell.length_a   1.000
_cell.length_b   1.000
_cell.length_c   1.000
_cell.angle_alpha   90.00
_cell.angle_beta   90.00
_cell.angle_gamma   90.00
#
_symmetry.space_group_name_H-M   'P 1'
#
loop_
_entity.id
_entity.type
_entity.pdbx_description
1 polymer ?
#
loop_
_entity_poly.entity_id
_entity_poly.type
_entity_poly.pdbx_seq_one_letter_code
_entity_poly.pdbx_strand_id
1 'polypeptide(L)'
;MNEAYLEVTYRHGRPLAAYYYLPRRSGARAYRTSRGPAGLLVDYARGGRGIGIEITAPTVLSLAAMNRVLRKLGQKPIKRTELYPLLAA
;
A
#
# COMPACT_ATOMS: atom_id res chain seq x y z
N MET A 1 0.49 -8.56 -13.87
CA MET A 1 -0.42 -7.53 -13.33
C MET A 1 0.16 -6.15 -13.60
N ASN A 2 -0.59 -5.32 -14.31
CA ASN A 2 -0.09 -4.03 -14.79
C ASN A 2 -0.62 -2.82 -14.04
N GLU A 3 -1.60 -3.01 -13.19
CA GLU A 3 -2.24 -1.90 -12.48
C GLU A 3 -2.16 -2.11 -10.98
N ALA A 4 -2.04 -1.00 -10.26
CA ALA A 4 -2.11 -1.02 -8.80
C ALA A 4 -3.57 -1.11 -8.36
N TYR A 5 -3.83 -1.76 -7.25
CA TYR A 5 -5.16 -1.78 -6.66
C TYR A 5 -5.11 -1.96 -5.15
N LEU A 6 -6.16 -1.50 -4.49
CA LEU A 6 -6.28 -1.55 -3.03
C LEU A 6 -7.22 -2.68 -2.63
N GLU A 7 -6.78 -3.48 -1.67
CA GLU A 7 -7.60 -4.51 -1.04
C GLU A 7 -7.76 -4.16 0.42
N VAL A 8 -9.00 -4.07 0.91
CA VAL A 8 -9.28 -3.66 2.28
C VAL A 8 -9.90 -4.81 3.05
N THR A 9 -9.36 -5.07 4.24
CA THR A 9 -9.93 -6.03 5.18
C THR A 9 -10.76 -5.28 6.20
N TYR A 10 -12.04 -5.63 6.28
CA TYR A 10 -12.98 -5.00 7.20
C TYR A 10 -13.24 -5.89 8.40
N ARG A 11 -13.49 -5.26 9.53
CA ARG A 11 -13.96 -5.94 10.75
C ARG A 11 -15.02 -5.06 11.40
N HIS A 12 -16.20 -5.64 11.62
CA HIS A 12 -17.34 -4.90 12.20
C HIS A 12 -17.64 -3.61 11.43
N GLY A 13 -17.57 -3.69 10.09
CA GLY A 13 -17.87 -2.56 9.23
C GLY A 13 -16.80 -1.49 9.15
N ARG A 14 -15.64 -1.69 9.78
CA ARG A 14 -14.53 -0.73 9.77
C ARG A 14 -13.30 -1.34 9.13
N PRO A 15 -12.48 -0.53 8.42
CA PRO A 15 -11.21 -1.03 7.91
C PRO A 15 -10.29 -1.45 9.05
N LEU A 16 -9.86 -2.71 9.01
CA LEU A 16 -8.89 -3.25 9.96
C LEU A 16 -7.47 -3.04 9.44
N ALA A 17 -7.26 -3.32 8.17
CA ALA A 17 -5.99 -3.20 7.49
C ALA A 17 -6.26 -3.17 5.99
N ALA A 18 -5.22 -2.84 5.21
CA ALA A 18 -5.35 -2.86 3.76
C ALA A 18 -4.01 -3.21 3.14
N TYR A 19 -4.05 -3.61 1.89
CA TYR A 19 -2.85 -3.87 1.11
C TYR A 19 -3.00 -3.19 -0.24
N TYR A 20 -2.00 -2.39 -0.60
CA TYR A 20 -1.96 -1.73 -1.90
C TYR A 20 -1.00 -2.48 -2.79
N TYR A 21 -1.55 -3.22 -3.74
CA TYR A 21 -0.77 -4.01 -4.69
C TYR A 21 -0.18 -3.09 -5.75
N LEU A 22 1.15 -3.16 -5.92
CA LEU A 22 1.84 -2.39 -6.96
C LEU A 22 1.97 -3.25 -8.22
N PRO A 23 2.10 -2.63 -9.40
CA PRO A 23 2.32 -3.38 -10.63
C PRO A 23 3.54 -4.29 -10.48
N ARG A 24 3.42 -5.54 -10.93
CA ARG A 24 4.46 -6.54 -10.75
C ARG A 24 4.39 -7.59 -11.83
N ARG A 25 5.48 -8.34 -11.96
CA ARG A 25 5.50 -9.50 -12.83
C ARG A 25 4.65 -10.61 -12.23
N SER A 26 4.09 -11.45 -13.09
CA SER A 26 3.39 -12.66 -12.66
C SER A 26 4.34 -13.52 -11.81
N GLY A 27 3.86 -13.99 -10.68
CA GLY A 27 4.64 -14.83 -9.78
C GLY A 27 5.59 -14.09 -8.86
N ALA A 28 5.64 -12.76 -8.91
CA ALA A 28 6.46 -11.98 -7.99
C ALA A 28 6.00 -12.21 -6.56
N ARG A 29 6.96 -12.40 -5.64
CA ARG A 29 6.69 -12.65 -4.24
C ARG A 29 7.49 -11.71 -3.37
N ALA A 30 6.98 -11.44 -2.17
CA ALA A 30 7.71 -10.66 -1.19
C ALA A 30 8.95 -11.42 -0.75
N TYR A 31 10.09 -10.76 -0.84
CA TYR A 31 11.39 -11.28 -0.41
C TYR A 31 11.87 -10.56 0.84
N ARG A 32 11.57 -9.27 0.95
CA ARG A 32 11.99 -8.42 2.05
C ARG A 32 10.89 -7.39 2.32
N THR A 33 10.69 -7.08 3.59
CA THR A 33 9.74 -6.05 4.02
C THR A 33 10.48 -4.98 4.81
N SER A 34 10.12 -3.73 4.58
CA SER A 34 10.73 -2.59 5.23
C SER A 34 9.66 -1.66 5.78
N ARG A 35 9.95 -0.98 6.89
CA ARG A 35 9.02 -0.03 7.49
C ARG A 35 9.05 1.31 6.78
N GLY A 36 7.86 1.91 6.65
CA GLY A 36 7.68 3.28 6.22
C GLY A 36 6.97 4.10 7.30
N PRO A 37 6.55 5.32 6.99
CA PRO A 37 5.85 6.17 7.93
C PRO A 37 4.42 5.69 8.17
N ALA A 38 3.81 6.12 9.28
CA ALA A 38 2.38 5.94 9.58
C ALA A 38 1.91 4.48 9.54
N GLY A 39 2.75 3.54 9.98
CA GLY A 39 2.38 2.13 10.01
C GLY A 39 2.40 1.45 8.66
N LEU A 40 3.03 2.05 7.65
CA LEU A 40 3.16 1.43 6.34
C LEU A 40 4.33 0.46 6.31
N LEU A 41 4.12 -0.69 5.67
CA LEU A 41 5.16 -1.67 5.43
C LEU A 41 5.27 -1.88 3.93
N VAL A 42 6.49 -1.87 3.41
CA VAL A 42 6.72 -2.05 1.97
C VAL A 42 7.33 -3.42 1.72
N ASP A 43 6.71 -4.18 0.84
CA ASP A 43 7.21 -5.47 0.41
C ASP A 43 8.00 -5.30 -0.89
N TYR A 44 9.19 -5.90 -0.94
CA TYR A 44 10.07 -5.87 -2.10
C TYR A 44 10.25 -7.27 -2.64
N ALA A 45 10.26 -7.39 -3.96
CA ALA A 45 10.64 -8.62 -4.63
C ALA A 45 12.16 -8.81 -4.54
N ARG A 46 12.63 -10.00 -4.91
CA ARG A 46 14.06 -10.35 -4.84
C ARG A 46 14.95 -9.36 -5.58
N GLY A 47 14.51 -8.81 -6.70
CA GLY A 47 15.27 -7.82 -7.45
C GLY A 47 15.30 -6.42 -6.86
N GLY A 48 14.62 -6.18 -5.73
CA GLY A 48 14.56 -4.88 -5.08
C GLY A 48 13.40 -4.02 -5.49
N ARG A 49 12.55 -4.49 -6.40
CA ARG A 49 11.37 -3.73 -6.82
C ARG A 49 10.28 -3.79 -5.76
N GLY A 50 9.71 -2.66 -5.41
CA GLY A 50 8.54 -2.62 -4.53
C GLY A 50 7.34 -3.28 -5.19
N ILE A 51 6.67 -4.19 -4.49
CA ILE A 51 5.54 -4.92 -5.04
C ILE A 51 4.25 -4.75 -4.26
N GLY A 52 4.31 -4.14 -3.09
CA GLY A 52 3.10 -3.88 -2.32
C GLY A 52 3.38 -3.07 -1.08
N ILE A 53 2.33 -2.46 -0.56
CA ILE A 53 2.38 -1.66 0.66
C ILE A 53 1.27 -2.13 1.58
N GLU A 54 1.64 -2.65 2.76
CA GLU A 54 0.67 -3.02 3.77
C GLU A 54 0.34 -1.79 4.61
N ILE A 55 -0.94 -1.53 4.78
CA ILE A 55 -1.46 -0.42 5.60
C ILE A 55 -1.98 -1.03 6.88
N THR A 56 -1.15 -0.99 7.94
CA THR A 56 -1.47 -1.66 9.20
C THR A 56 -2.33 -0.82 10.13
N ALA A 57 -2.34 0.50 9.93
CA ALA A 57 -3.05 1.42 10.79
C ALA A 57 -3.84 2.43 9.96
N PRO A 58 -5.00 2.03 9.41
CA PRO A 58 -5.78 2.92 8.55
C PRO A 58 -6.17 4.24 9.22
N THR A 59 -6.33 4.24 10.54
CA THR A 59 -6.75 5.45 11.27
C THR A 59 -5.68 6.54 11.31
N VAL A 60 -4.40 6.19 11.13
CA VAL A 60 -3.31 7.18 11.13
C VAL A 60 -2.74 7.42 9.74
N LEU A 61 -3.31 6.77 8.74
CA LEU A 61 -2.86 6.94 7.36
C LEU A 61 -3.24 8.33 6.85
N SER A 62 -2.33 8.95 6.10
CA SER A 62 -2.62 10.16 5.36
C SER A 62 -2.25 9.96 3.90
N LEU A 63 -2.91 10.72 3.02
CA LEU A 63 -2.60 10.71 1.60
C LEU A 63 -1.14 11.11 1.38
N ALA A 64 -0.66 12.10 2.15
CA ALA A 64 0.73 12.57 2.02
C ALA A 64 1.73 11.48 2.37
N ALA A 65 1.50 10.71 3.44
CA ALA A 65 2.39 9.62 3.83
C ALA A 65 2.41 8.53 2.76
N MET A 66 1.24 8.16 2.25
CA MET A 66 1.15 7.14 1.20
C MET A 66 1.90 7.56 -0.05
N ASN A 67 1.69 8.80 -0.49
CA ASN A 67 2.34 9.30 -1.70
C ASN A 67 3.84 9.50 -1.53
N ARG A 68 4.30 9.79 -0.31
CA ARG A 68 5.74 9.86 -0.04
C ARG A 68 6.38 8.50 -0.29
N VAL A 69 5.75 7.44 0.19
CA VAL A 69 6.26 6.08 -0.04
C VAL A 69 6.21 5.74 -1.53
N LEU A 70 5.09 6.02 -2.19
CA LEU A 70 4.95 5.73 -3.62
C LEU A 70 6.01 6.43 -4.45
N ARG A 71 6.29 7.69 -4.15
CA ARG A 71 7.34 8.43 -4.87
C ARG A 71 8.71 7.81 -4.68
N LYS A 72 9.04 7.38 -3.47
CA LYS A 72 10.31 6.71 -3.21
C LYS A 72 10.44 5.42 -4.01
N LEU A 73 9.33 4.75 -4.27
CA LEU A 73 9.32 3.50 -5.03
C LEU A 73 9.25 3.74 -6.54
N GLY A 74 9.23 5.00 -6.99
CA GLY A 74 9.09 5.31 -8.41
C GLY A 74 7.69 5.02 -8.95
N GLN A 75 6.70 4.98 -8.09
CA GLN A 75 5.33 4.70 -8.46
C GLN A 75 4.50 5.97 -8.58
N LYS A 76 3.41 5.88 -9.35
CA LYS A 76 2.48 7.00 -9.49
C LYS A 76 1.82 7.29 -8.15
N PRO A 77 1.59 8.57 -7.82
CA PRO A 77 0.85 8.91 -6.62
C PRO A 77 -0.59 8.42 -6.72
N ILE A 78 -1.16 8.12 -5.56
CA ILE A 78 -2.54 7.71 -5.46
C ILE A 78 -3.41 8.94 -5.20
N LYS A 79 -4.63 8.94 -5.71
CA LYS A 79 -5.58 10.03 -5.47
C LYS A 79 -6.36 9.76 -4.19
N ARG A 80 -6.84 10.84 -3.56
CA ARG A 80 -7.66 10.73 -2.36
C ARG A 80 -8.85 9.81 -2.57
N THR A 81 -9.50 9.88 -3.72
CA THR A 81 -10.66 9.05 -4.04
C THR A 81 -10.32 7.56 -4.03
N GLU A 82 -9.10 7.21 -4.40
CA GLU A 82 -8.67 5.81 -4.41
C GLU A 82 -8.40 5.27 -3.00
N LEU A 83 -8.07 6.16 -2.04
CA LEU A 83 -7.90 5.79 -0.63
C LEU A 83 -9.16 6.01 0.19
N TYR A 84 -10.22 6.48 -0.42
CA TYR A 84 -11.43 6.90 0.28
C TYR A 84 -11.99 5.84 1.24
N PRO A 85 -12.03 4.55 0.87
CA PRO A 85 -12.54 3.52 1.80
C PRO A 85 -11.81 3.51 3.14
N LEU A 86 -10.54 3.91 3.18
CA LEU A 86 -9.76 3.96 4.41
C LEU A 86 -9.93 5.30 5.11
N LEU A 87 -9.94 6.39 4.35
CA LEU A 87 -9.98 7.75 4.92
C LEU A 87 -11.37 8.12 5.44
N ALA A 88 -12.42 7.47 4.96
CA ALA A 88 -13.79 7.72 5.35
C ALA A 88 -14.23 6.90 6.57
N ALA A 89 -13.36 6.06 7.09
CA ALA A 89 -13.69 5.16 8.19
C ALA A 89 -13.76 5.89 9.52
#